data_d9a336ca581ff02d2d3fb94eaf0eb622
#
_entry.id   d9a336ca581ff02d2d3fb94eaf0eb622
#
_cell.length_a   1.000
_cell.length_b   1.000
_cell.length_c   1.000
_cell.angle_alpha   90.00
_cell.angle_beta   90.00
_cell.angle_gamma   90.00
#
_symmetry.space_group_name_H-M   'P 1'
#
loop_
_entity.id
_entity.type
_entity.pdbx_description
1 polymer ?
#
loop_
_entity_poly.entity_id
_entity_poly.type
_entity_poly.pdbx_seq_one_letter_code
_entity_poly.pdbx_strand_id
1 'polypeptide(L)'
;MANPSKSAAPRGPSGPAVLLVLFEDMSSRITRGDGHLSEADFGDIRRAGAQAAEHGMTAGGAVDLYLASAAHAWSSMPPRDQNDVQAAAQTMLDGIRAAVPVLVEGYQNAGQQLIRQEETVRREFIDDLLRGDADIAGIVQRAEPFGIDLTVSHQIVLAGPRSDARVDERDRSILQRGVIERYGDRDVLVTTKGDYLVALVPAGPVNADVDEPARRLHAALRRSSKRKLWRVAVGRPYPGAYGVARSYEQAREAMTLAERLHPDNNMVQTRDLLIYRVLGRDRVALADLVQSVLTPLNQARGGAGPLVDTLEAYFNSGEVATATARRLHVSVRTVTYRLAKIADLTGYDPTIPAQRLTLQASVVGARMLPWPETQLAASD
;
A
#
# COMPACT_ATOMS: atom_id res chain seq x y z
N MET A 1 -21.96 -38.32 -35.08
CA MET A 1 -21.67 -37.13 -35.89
C MET A 1 -20.45 -36.43 -35.30
N ALA A 2 -19.43 -36.34 -36.10
CA ALA A 2 -18.08 -36.03 -35.71
C ALA A 2 -17.86 -34.57 -35.32
N ASN A 3 -17.10 -34.36 -34.26
CA ASN A 3 -16.62 -33.07 -33.78
C ASN A 3 -15.36 -32.70 -34.59
N PRO A 4 -15.26 -31.53 -35.24
CA PRO A 4 -14.06 -31.14 -35.94
C PRO A 4 -13.01 -30.62 -34.97
N SER A 5 -11.90 -31.34 -34.92
CA SER A 5 -10.66 -30.94 -34.28
C SER A 5 -10.22 -29.55 -34.73
N LYS A 6 -10.12 -28.58 -33.75
CA LYS A 6 -9.41 -27.34 -33.96
C LYS A 6 -7.93 -27.65 -34.20
N SER A 7 -7.52 -27.51 -35.45
CA SER A 7 -6.14 -27.48 -35.89
C SER A 7 -5.38 -26.40 -35.09
N ALA A 8 -4.46 -26.79 -34.24
CA ALA A 8 -3.48 -25.91 -33.65
C ALA A 8 -2.55 -25.41 -34.76
N ALA A 9 -2.52 -24.12 -35.00
CA ALA A 9 -1.51 -23.50 -35.85
C ALA A 9 -0.11 -23.85 -35.31
N PRO A 10 0.88 -24.11 -36.21
CA PRO A 10 2.23 -24.44 -35.79
C PRO A 10 2.79 -23.24 -34.97
N ARG A 11 3.11 -23.48 -33.70
CA ARG A 11 3.91 -22.57 -32.91
C ARG A 11 5.26 -22.45 -33.58
N GLY A 12 5.57 -21.29 -34.18
CA GLY A 12 6.91 -20.97 -34.66
C GLY A 12 7.96 -21.22 -33.57
N PRO A 13 9.24 -21.37 -33.93
CA PRO A 13 10.29 -21.61 -32.95
C PRO A 13 10.25 -20.52 -31.90
N SER A 14 10.00 -20.90 -30.64
CA SER A 14 9.91 -20.01 -29.51
C SER A 14 11.16 -20.18 -28.63
N GLY A 15 11.73 -19.08 -28.16
CA GLY A 15 12.84 -19.08 -27.22
C GLY A 15 14.23 -18.86 -27.87
N PRO A 16 15.30 -19.40 -27.29
CA PRO A 16 16.69 -19.13 -27.66
C PRO A 16 17.00 -19.39 -29.15
N ALA A 17 16.27 -20.32 -29.78
CA ALA A 17 16.44 -20.66 -31.20
C ALA A 17 16.06 -19.50 -32.15
N VAL A 18 15.05 -18.70 -31.82
CA VAL A 18 14.66 -17.52 -32.62
C VAL A 18 15.72 -16.45 -32.52
N LEU A 19 16.25 -16.24 -31.31
CA LEU A 19 17.31 -15.26 -31.07
C LEU A 19 18.60 -15.64 -31.80
N LEU A 20 18.94 -16.95 -31.82
CA LEU A 20 20.11 -17.44 -32.55
C LEU A 20 20.01 -17.10 -34.05
N VAL A 21 18.89 -17.39 -34.69
CA VAL A 21 18.66 -17.09 -36.13
C VAL A 21 18.76 -15.57 -36.37
N LEU A 22 18.21 -14.76 -35.50
CA LEU A 22 18.22 -13.32 -35.63
C LEU A 22 19.63 -12.74 -35.46
N PHE A 23 20.41 -13.27 -34.54
CA PHE A 23 21.81 -12.90 -34.33
C PHE A 23 22.72 -13.38 -35.47
N GLU A 24 22.48 -14.59 -36.04
CA GLU A 24 23.19 -15.09 -37.19
C GLU A 24 22.97 -14.23 -38.45
N ASP A 25 21.71 -13.85 -38.71
CA ASP A 25 21.40 -12.98 -39.84
C ASP A 25 22.06 -11.59 -39.70
N MET A 26 21.99 -11.01 -38.50
CA MET A 26 22.64 -9.72 -38.17
C MET A 26 24.16 -9.81 -38.34
N SER A 27 24.79 -10.81 -37.76
CA SER A 27 26.24 -11.02 -37.86
C SER A 27 26.69 -11.24 -39.31
N SER A 28 25.89 -11.94 -40.10
CA SER A 28 26.12 -12.15 -41.52
C SER A 28 26.00 -10.85 -42.33
N ARG A 29 25.12 -9.95 -41.98
CA ARG A 29 25.00 -8.62 -42.61
C ARG A 29 26.19 -7.74 -42.30
N ILE A 30 26.66 -7.67 -41.05
CA ILE A 30 27.85 -6.93 -40.64
C ILE A 30 29.08 -7.41 -41.45
N THR A 31 29.21 -8.69 -41.63
CA THR A 31 30.36 -9.29 -42.33
C THR A 31 30.33 -9.15 -43.85
N ARG A 32 29.17 -8.98 -44.48
CA ARG A 32 28.99 -8.78 -45.93
C ARG A 32 28.96 -7.31 -46.38
N GLY A 33 28.65 -6.40 -45.48
CA GLY A 33 28.55 -4.94 -45.73
C GLY A 33 29.84 -4.18 -45.45
N ASP A 34 29.82 -2.88 -45.66
CA ASP A 34 30.94 -1.96 -45.39
C ASP A 34 31.21 -1.76 -43.88
N GLY A 35 30.70 -2.61 -43.00
CA GLY A 35 30.91 -2.58 -41.54
C GLY A 35 30.11 -1.52 -40.81
N HIS A 36 29.33 -0.71 -41.47
CA HIS A 36 28.46 0.27 -40.88
C HIS A 36 27.09 -0.31 -40.59
N LEU A 37 26.70 -0.30 -39.31
CA LEU A 37 25.34 -0.66 -38.90
C LEU A 37 24.42 0.51 -39.24
N SER A 38 23.31 0.20 -39.94
CA SER A 38 22.24 1.16 -40.18
C SER A 38 21.34 1.36 -38.99
N GLU A 39 20.53 2.41 -38.98
CA GLU A 39 19.49 2.62 -37.94
C GLU A 39 18.51 1.41 -37.84
N ALA A 40 18.24 0.75 -38.95
CA ALA A 40 17.41 -0.45 -38.96
C ALA A 40 18.09 -1.62 -38.22
N ASP A 41 19.39 -1.79 -38.41
CA ASP A 41 20.17 -2.82 -37.71
C ASP A 41 20.22 -2.55 -36.21
N PHE A 42 20.42 -1.30 -35.78
CA PHE A 42 20.32 -0.92 -34.37
C PHE A 42 18.94 -1.19 -33.80
N GLY A 43 17.87 -0.97 -34.58
CA GLY A 43 16.51 -1.31 -34.22
C GLY A 43 16.30 -2.82 -33.99
N ASP A 44 16.87 -3.65 -34.88
CA ASP A 44 16.82 -5.10 -34.76
C ASP A 44 17.60 -5.62 -33.55
N ILE A 45 18.80 -5.07 -33.33
CA ILE A 45 19.64 -5.40 -32.16
C ILE A 45 18.90 -5.05 -30.83
N ARG A 46 18.28 -3.89 -30.81
CA ARG A 46 17.51 -3.46 -29.62
C ARG A 46 16.32 -4.39 -29.37
N ARG A 47 15.60 -4.81 -30.43
CA ARG A 47 14.51 -5.80 -30.33
C ARG A 47 15.00 -7.17 -29.87
N ALA A 48 16.15 -7.61 -30.36
CA ALA A 48 16.72 -8.88 -29.91
C ALA A 48 17.10 -8.87 -28.43
N GLY A 49 17.66 -7.74 -27.93
CA GLY A 49 17.89 -7.54 -26.50
C GLY A 49 16.58 -7.59 -25.68
N ALA A 50 15.54 -6.95 -26.16
CA ALA A 50 14.22 -6.96 -25.52
C ALA A 50 13.63 -8.38 -25.46
N GLN A 51 13.67 -9.12 -26.57
CA GLN A 51 13.20 -10.51 -26.62
C GLN A 51 13.99 -11.43 -25.68
N ALA A 52 15.31 -11.23 -25.53
CA ALA A 52 16.10 -11.99 -24.58
C ALA A 52 15.61 -11.79 -23.13
N ALA A 53 15.27 -10.55 -22.76
CA ALA A 53 14.68 -10.25 -21.44
C ALA A 53 13.29 -10.92 -21.26
N GLU A 54 12.42 -10.82 -22.26
CA GLU A 54 11.08 -11.43 -22.25
C GLU A 54 11.11 -12.96 -22.11
N HIS A 55 12.15 -13.61 -22.65
CA HIS A 55 12.36 -15.06 -22.52
C HIS A 55 13.13 -15.47 -21.25
N GLY A 56 13.38 -14.53 -20.32
CA GLY A 56 14.03 -14.80 -19.04
C GLY A 56 15.53 -15.12 -19.15
N MET A 57 16.16 -14.81 -20.28
CA MET A 57 17.61 -14.94 -20.45
C MET A 57 18.34 -13.89 -19.60
N THR A 58 19.52 -14.19 -19.10
CA THR A 58 20.35 -13.17 -18.45
C THR A 58 20.98 -12.22 -19.47
N ALA A 59 21.28 -10.98 -19.09
CA ALA A 59 21.97 -10.03 -19.97
C ALA A 59 23.29 -10.60 -20.49
N GLY A 60 24.07 -11.25 -19.61
CA GLY A 60 25.30 -11.95 -20.01
C GLY A 60 25.06 -13.07 -21.03
N GLY A 61 23.99 -13.86 -20.84
CA GLY A 61 23.60 -14.91 -21.78
C GLY A 61 23.19 -14.38 -23.15
N ALA A 62 22.51 -13.24 -23.20
CA ALA A 62 22.16 -12.58 -24.46
C ALA A 62 23.42 -12.08 -25.23
N VAL A 63 24.36 -11.49 -24.50
CA VAL A 63 25.62 -11.04 -25.08
C VAL A 63 26.46 -12.23 -25.55
N ASP A 64 26.56 -13.29 -24.75
CA ASP A 64 27.29 -14.52 -25.12
C ASP A 64 26.73 -15.17 -26.36
N LEU A 65 25.39 -15.28 -26.46
CA LEU A 65 24.71 -15.80 -27.64
C LEU A 65 25.00 -14.96 -28.91
N TYR A 66 24.99 -13.63 -28.75
CA TYR A 66 25.33 -12.72 -29.84
C TYR A 66 26.79 -12.92 -30.32
N LEU A 67 27.74 -13.00 -29.37
CA LEU A 67 29.15 -13.22 -29.68
C LEU A 67 29.40 -14.58 -30.32
N ALA A 68 28.72 -15.64 -29.85
CA ALA A 68 28.78 -16.97 -30.46
C ALA A 68 28.27 -16.97 -31.91
N SER A 69 27.17 -16.23 -32.16
CA SER A 69 26.64 -16.10 -33.55
C SER A 69 27.59 -15.29 -34.42
N ALA A 70 28.23 -14.27 -33.89
CA ALA A 70 29.26 -13.50 -34.62
C ALA A 70 30.48 -14.36 -34.95
N ALA A 71 30.94 -15.18 -34.01
CA ALA A 71 32.04 -16.12 -34.24
C ALA A 71 31.67 -17.18 -35.30
N HIS A 72 30.43 -17.69 -35.29
CA HIS A 72 29.94 -18.60 -36.30
C HIS A 72 29.90 -17.96 -37.70
N ALA A 73 29.37 -16.73 -37.79
CA ALA A 73 29.37 -15.96 -39.05
C ALA A 73 30.78 -15.73 -39.59
N TRP A 74 31.75 -15.43 -38.73
CA TRP A 74 33.15 -15.32 -39.07
C TRP A 74 33.71 -16.63 -39.66
N SER A 75 33.45 -17.76 -38.99
CA SER A 75 33.93 -19.09 -39.42
C SER A 75 33.35 -19.55 -40.74
N SER A 76 32.19 -19.03 -41.14
CA SER A 76 31.48 -19.34 -42.36
C SER A 76 31.90 -18.48 -43.57
N MET A 77 32.85 -17.56 -43.39
CA MET A 77 33.33 -16.72 -44.48
C MET A 77 34.23 -17.48 -45.46
N PRO A 78 34.16 -17.13 -46.75
CA PRO A 78 35.08 -17.67 -47.74
C PRO A 78 36.52 -17.22 -47.46
N PRO A 79 37.53 -18.02 -47.85
CA PRO A 79 38.95 -17.68 -47.71
C PRO A 79 39.25 -16.31 -48.39
N ARG A 80 40.04 -15.48 -47.73
CA ARG A 80 40.46 -14.14 -48.17
C ARG A 80 42.00 -13.98 -48.09
N ASP A 81 42.51 -13.03 -48.83
CA ASP A 81 43.92 -12.65 -48.73
C ASP A 81 44.23 -12.03 -47.35
N GLN A 82 45.49 -12.06 -46.95
CA GLN A 82 45.90 -11.68 -45.58
C GLN A 82 45.51 -10.22 -45.22
N ASN A 83 45.55 -9.29 -46.17
CA ASN A 83 45.17 -7.87 -45.98
C ASN A 83 43.65 -7.75 -45.86
N ASP A 84 42.86 -8.55 -46.60
CA ASP A 84 41.40 -8.55 -46.55
C ASP A 84 40.90 -9.15 -45.23
N VAL A 85 41.62 -10.13 -44.65
CA VAL A 85 41.31 -10.71 -43.34
C VAL A 85 41.42 -9.69 -42.25
N GLN A 86 42.46 -8.84 -42.24
CA GLN A 86 42.68 -7.83 -41.21
C GLN A 86 41.57 -6.75 -41.27
N ALA A 87 41.25 -6.27 -42.46
CA ALA A 87 40.18 -5.30 -42.66
C ALA A 87 38.80 -5.85 -42.23
N ALA A 88 38.49 -7.10 -42.62
CA ALA A 88 37.25 -7.77 -42.22
C ALA A 88 37.16 -7.99 -40.70
N ALA A 89 38.26 -8.37 -40.05
CA ALA A 89 38.31 -8.52 -38.61
C ALA A 89 38.04 -7.18 -37.87
N GLN A 90 38.64 -6.12 -38.36
CA GLN A 90 38.45 -4.78 -37.82
C GLN A 90 36.97 -4.33 -37.95
N THR A 91 36.40 -4.48 -39.12
CA THR A 91 34.98 -4.24 -39.41
C THR A 91 34.05 -5.00 -38.44
N MET A 92 34.32 -6.29 -38.25
CA MET A 92 33.54 -7.13 -37.34
C MET A 92 33.65 -6.69 -35.88
N LEU A 93 34.86 -6.38 -35.42
CA LEU A 93 35.08 -5.89 -34.06
C LEU A 93 34.39 -4.55 -33.83
N ASP A 94 34.45 -3.64 -34.80
CA ASP A 94 33.73 -2.35 -34.71
C ASP A 94 32.22 -2.52 -34.69
N GLY A 95 31.70 -3.47 -35.50
CA GLY A 95 30.29 -3.87 -35.49
C GLY A 95 29.85 -4.42 -34.15
N ILE A 96 30.64 -5.33 -33.55
CA ILE A 96 30.36 -5.90 -32.21
C ILE A 96 30.41 -4.79 -31.16
N ARG A 97 31.41 -3.92 -31.20
CA ARG A 97 31.57 -2.80 -30.27
C ARG A 97 30.36 -1.86 -30.33
N ALA A 98 29.81 -1.60 -31.48
CA ALA A 98 28.61 -0.77 -31.65
C ALA A 98 27.31 -1.51 -31.25
N ALA A 99 27.21 -2.80 -31.52
CA ALA A 99 26.01 -3.61 -31.30
C ALA A 99 25.75 -3.96 -29.83
N VAL A 100 26.80 -4.37 -29.09
CA VAL A 100 26.65 -4.87 -27.71
C VAL A 100 26.00 -3.84 -26.76
N PRO A 101 26.37 -2.57 -26.74
CA PRO A 101 25.68 -1.57 -25.91
C PRO A 101 24.19 -1.45 -26.24
N VAL A 102 23.83 -1.48 -27.53
CA VAL A 102 22.43 -1.37 -27.99
C VAL A 102 21.63 -2.62 -27.62
N LEU A 103 22.23 -3.80 -27.69
CA LEU A 103 21.64 -5.04 -27.22
C LEU A 103 21.31 -4.98 -25.72
N VAL A 104 22.29 -4.53 -24.93
CA VAL A 104 22.15 -4.39 -23.47
C VAL A 104 21.12 -3.33 -23.11
N GLU A 105 21.09 -2.19 -23.84
CA GLU A 105 20.06 -1.17 -23.69
C GLU A 105 18.65 -1.73 -23.95
N GLY A 106 18.47 -2.46 -25.05
CA GLY A 106 17.20 -3.12 -25.37
C GLY A 106 16.76 -4.08 -24.27
N TYR A 107 17.70 -4.89 -23.78
CA TYR A 107 17.47 -5.82 -22.66
C TYR A 107 17.04 -5.09 -21.38
N GLN A 108 17.75 -4.04 -20.98
CA GLN A 108 17.46 -3.27 -19.77
C GLN A 108 16.11 -2.57 -19.86
N ASN A 109 15.79 -1.96 -21.01
CA ASN A 109 14.52 -1.28 -21.23
C ASN A 109 13.33 -2.25 -21.14
N ALA A 110 13.43 -3.43 -21.76
CA ALA A 110 12.39 -4.45 -21.70
C ALA A 110 12.25 -5.00 -20.26
N GLY A 111 13.35 -5.28 -19.58
CA GLY A 111 13.32 -5.70 -18.19
C GLY A 111 12.63 -4.70 -17.28
N GLN A 112 12.91 -3.40 -17.45
CA GLN A 112 12.23 -2.34 -16.71
C GLN A 112 10.73 -2.25 -17.05
N GLN A 113 10.36 -2.47 -18.33
CA GLN A 113 8.96 -2.47 -18.74
C GLN A 113 8.20 -3.65 -18.13
N LEU A 114 8.77 -4.84 -18.13
CA LEU A 114 8.18 -6.03 -17.49
C LEU A 114 7.93 -5.80 -16.00
N ILE A 115 8.92 -5.27 -15.28
CA ILE A 115 8.76 -4.92 -13.87
C ILE A 115 7.63 -3.90 -13.66
N ARG A 116 7.57 -2.86 -14.49
CA ARG A 116 6.51 -1.84 -14.40
C ARG A 116 5.12 -2.42 -14.70
N GLN A 117 5.01 -3.32 -15.66
CA GLN A 117 3.76 -4.01 -15.98
C GLN A 117 3.30 -4.88 -14.82
N GLU A 118 4.21 -5.67 -14.24
CA GLU A 118 3.91 -6.51 -13.08
C GLU A 118 3.48 -5.65 -11.87
N GLU A 119 4.18 -4.55 -11.62
CA GLU A 119 3.78 -3.60 -10.57
C GLU A 119 2.41 -2.96 -10.82
N THR A 120 2.08 -2.67 -12.09
CA THR A 120 0.78 -2.10 -12.46
C THR A 120 -0.33 -3.10 -12.22
N VAL A 121 -0.19 -4.33 -12.73
CA VAL A 121 -1.17 -5.42 -12.54
C VAL A 121 -1.37 -5.72 -11.05
N ARG A 122 -0.27 -5.75 -10.30
CA ARG A 122 -0.32 -5.93 -8.85
C ARG A 122 -1.06 -4.79 -8.15
N ARG A 123 -0.82 -3.55 -8.56
CA ARG A 123 -1.50 -2.36 -7.99
C ARG A 123 -2.99 -2.38 -8.30
N GLU A 124 -3.38 -2.66 -9.53
CA GLU A 124 -4.77 -2.78 -9.94
C GLU A 124 -5.49 -3.89 -9.17
N PHE A 125 -4.88 -5.07 -9.05
CA PHE A 125 -5.41 -6.18 -8.26
C PHE A 125 -5.66 -5.76 -6.79
N ILE A 126 -4.69 -5.08 -6.18
CA ILE A 126 -4.81 -4.61 -4.80
C ILE A 126 -5.92 -3.58 -4.67
N ASP A 127 -6.01 -2.65 -5.60
CA ASP A 127 -7.02 -1.60 -5.58
C ASP A 127 -8.42 -2.18 -5.69
N ASP A 128 -8.63 -3.19 -6.54
CA ASP A 128 -9.89 -3.90 -6.67
C ASP A 128 -10.21 -4.73 -5.40
N LEU A 129 -9.21 -5.43 -4.87
CA LEU A 129 -9.34 -6.23 -3.64
C LEU A 129 -9.74 -5.36 -2.43
N LEU A 130 -9.12 -4.17 -2.30
CA LEU A 130 -9.41 -3.25 -1.19
C LEU A 130 -10.70 -2.46 -1.37
N ARG A 131 -11.20 -2.32 -2.61
CA ARG A 131 -12.46 -1.64 -2.91
C ARG A 131 -13.67 -2.50 -2.59
N GLY A 132 -13.57 -3.81 -2.88
CA GLY A 132 -14.58 -4.81 -2.51
C GLY A 132 -15.86 -4.78 -3.36
N ASP A 133 -15.92 -3.97 -4.41
CA ASP A 133 -17.07 -3.81 -5.32
C ASP A 133 -16.85 -4.49 -6.69
N ALA A 134 -15.67 -5.08 -6.91
CA ALA A 134 -15.32 -5.76 -8.14
C ALA A 134 -15.87 -7.20 -8.19
N ASP A 135 -15.85 -7.79 -9.38
CA ASP A 135 -16.19 -9.20 -9.60
C ASP A 135 -15.31 -10.13 -8.73
N ILE A 136 -15.96 -10.76 -7.73
CA ILE A 136 -15.29 -11.64 -6.77
C ILE A 136 -14.58 -12.81 -7.48
N ALA A 137 -15.19 -13.38 -8.53
CA ALA A 137 -14.61 -14.50 -9.27
C ALA A 137 -13.31 -14.07 -9.98
N GLY A 138 -13.33 -12.90 -10.60
CA GLY A 138 -12.16 -12.32 -11.25
C GLY A 138 -11.06 -11.94 -10.24
N ILE A 139 -11.40 -11.51 -9.04
CA ILE A 139 -10.43 -11.22 -7.97
C ILE A 139 -9.75 -12.52 -7.50
N VAL A 140 -10.51 -13.59 -7.28
CA VAL A 140 -9.97 -14.89 -6.82
C VAL A 140 -8.98 -15.45 -7.85
N GLN A 141 -9.29 -15.42 -9.15
CA GLN A 141 -8.37 -15.86 -10.19
C GLN A 141 -7.08 -15.02 -10.24
N ARG A 142 -7.18 -13.72 -10.02
CA ARG A 142 -6.02 -12.82 -10.02
C ARG A 142 -5.19 -12.88 -8.74
N ALA A 143 -5.68 -13.50 -7.67
CA ALA A 143 -4.97 -13.66 -6.40
C ALA A 143 -3.90 -14.76 -6.47
N GLU A 144 -4.14 -15.83 -7.25
CA GLU A 144 -3.25 -16.98 -7.36
C GLU A 144 -1.82 -16.63 -7.81
N PRO A 145 -1.59 -15.80 -8.85
CA PRO A 145 -0.25 -15.38 -9.26
C PRO A 145 0.53 -14.64 -8.17
N PHE A 146 -0.17 -14.02 -7.20
CA PHE A 146 0.45 -13.33 -6.07
C PHE A 146 0.63 -14.21 -4.84
N GLY A 147 0.29 -15.50 -4.94
CA GLY A 147 0.40 -16.46 -3.84
C GLY A 147 -0.57 -16.21 -2.68
N ILE A 148 -1.73 -15.59 -2.97
CA ILE A 148 -2.75 -15.24 -1.97
C ILE A 148 -3.93 -16.20 -2.10
N ASP A 149 -4.20 -16.97 -1.03
CA ASP A 149 -5.38 -17.82 -0.92
C ASP A 149 -6.53 -17.08 -0.23
N LEU A 150 -7.43 -16.52 -1.01
CA LEU A 150 -8.60 -15.79 -0.49
C LEU A 150 -9.66 -16.69 0.17
N THR A 151 -9.48 -18.02 0.20
CA THR A 151 -10.39 -18.91 0.93
C THR A 151 -10.14 -18.86 2.45
N VAL A 152 -8.94 -18.49 2.87
CA VAL A 152 -8.60 -18.29 4.29
C VAL A 152 -8.90 -16.87 4.75
N SER A 153 -8.99 -16.71 6.06
CA SER A 153 -9.23 -15.38 6.64
C SER A 153 -7.97 -14.53 6.62
N HIS A 154 -8.11 -13.30 6.17
CA HIS A 154 -7.05 -12.30 6.18
C HIS A 154 -7.46 -11.07 6.97
N GLN A 155 -6.47 -10.32 7.43
CA GLN A 155 -6.67 -9.01 8.05
C GLN A 155 -5.73 -7.98 7.44
N ILE A 156 -6.17 -6.73 7.45
CA ILE A 156 -5.40 -5.59 6.96
C ILE A 156 -4.82 -4.83 8.14
N VAL A 157 -3.53 -4.53 8.02
CA VAL A 157 -2.84 -3.58 8.89
C VAL A 157 -2.50 -2.34 8.08
N LEU A 158 -2.91 -1.17 8.56
CA LEU A 158 -2.54 0.13 8.02
C LEU A 158 -1.50 0.78 8.91
N ALA A 159 -0.49 1.39 8.30
CA ALA A 159 0.47 2.23 8.99
C ALA A 159 0.65 3.56 8.25
N GLY A 160 0.56 4.67 8.97
CA GLY A 160 0.75 6.02 8.43
C GLY A 160 1.61 6.87 9.35
N PRO A 161 2.35 7.85 8.82
CA PRO A 161 3.07 8.82 9.64
C PRO A 161 2.08 9.75 10.34
N ARG A 162 2.41 10.17 11.57
CA ARG A 162 1.61 11.13 12.36
C ARG A 162 1.87 12.60 12.01
N SER A 163 2.77 12.85 11.07
CA SER A 163 3.14 14.19 10.61
C SER A 163 2.93 14.29 9.10
N ASP A 164 3.16 15.46 8.53
CA ASP A 164 3.14 15.69 7.08
C ASP A 164 4.22 14.91 6.30
N ALA A 165 4.92 14.00 6.98
CA ALA A 165 5.88 13.10 6.35
C ALA A 165 5.13 12.12 5.44
N ARG A 166 5.69 11.90 4.25
CA ARG A 166 5.14 10.91 3.32
C ARG A 166 5.77 9.55 3.55
N VAL A 167 5.00 8.51 3.23
CA VAL A 167 5.50 7.14 3.11
C VAL A 167 6.45 7.05 1.93
N ASP A 168 7.60 6.40 2.13
CA ASP A 168 8.60 6.18 1.09
C ASP A 168 8.87 4.68 0.85
N GLU A 169 9.64 4.37 -0.18
CA GLU A 169 9.96 3.00 -0.57
C GLU A 169 10.77 2.25 0.51
N ARG A 170 11.57 2.97 1.28
CA ARG A 170 12.31 2.38 2.40
C ARG A 170 11.36 1.90 3.50
N ASP A 171 10.33 2.70 3.82
CA ASP A 171 9.31 2.33 4.79
C ASP A 171 8.56 1.07 4.35
N ARG A 172 8.19 1.00 3.05
CA ARG A 172 7.55 -0.17 2.43
C ARG A 172 8.43 -1.41 2.56
N SER A 173 9.71 -1.31 2.20
CA SER A 173 10.66 -2.42 2.27
C SER A 173 10.88 -2.93 3.70
N ILE A 174 10.83 -2.05 4.70
CA ILE A 174 10.93 -2.41 6.12
C ILE A 174 9.70 -3.18 6.56
N LEU A 175 8.50 -2.67 6.19
CA LEU A 175 7.25 -3.33 6.51
C LEU A 175 7.18 -4.71 5.85
N GLN A 176 7.54 -4.81 4.57
CA GLN A 176 7.55 -6.05 3.81
C GLN A 176 8.46 -7.10 4.46
N ARG A 177 9.68 -6.73 4.85
CA ARG A 177 10.58 -7.66 5.57
C ARG A 177 9.97 -8.14 6.88
N GLY A 178 9.41 -7.24 7.70
CA GLY A 178 8.77 -7.60 8.95
C GLY A 178 7.55 -8.51 8.79
N VAL A 179 6.80 -8.35 7.68
CA VAL A 179 5.68 -9.24 7.32
C VAL A 179 6.20 -10.61 6.89
N ILE A 180 7.17 -10.67 5.97
CA ILE A 180 7.73 -11.92 5.47
C ILE A 180 8.43 -12.71 6.58
N GLU A 181 9.21 -12.07 7.44
CA GLU A 181 9.86 -12.71 8.60
C GLU A 181 8.86 -13.39 9.54
N ARG A 182 7.64 -12.87 9.63
CA ARG A 182 6.62 -13.39 10.55
C ARG A 182 5.69 -14.41 9.93
N TYR A 183 5.26 -14.18 8.70
CA TYR A 183 4.18 -14.93 8.05
C TYR A 183 4.67 -15.77 6.86
N GLY A 184 5.92 -15.59 6.43
CA GLY A 184 6.41 -16.14 5.17
C GLY A 184 6.07 -15.22 4.00
N ASP A 185 6.29 -15.71 2.79
CA ASP A 185 6.07 -15.00 1.52
C ASP A 185 4.71 -15.31 0.87
N ARG A 186 3.94 -16.25 1.44
CA ARG A 186 2.61 -16.64 0.99
C ARG A 186 1.53 -15.97 1.82
N ASP A 187 0.40 -15.69 1.19
CA ASP A 187 -0.77 -15.07 1.83
C ASP A 187 -0.47 -13.70 2.45
N VAL A 188 0.59 -13.05 1.98
CA VAL A 188 1.00 -11.73 2.43
C VAL A 188 1.18 -10.78 1.27
N LEU A 189 0.85 -9.51 1.53
CA LEU A 189 1.04 -8.47 0.53
C LEU A 189 1.28 -7.15 1.24
N VAL A 190 2.29 -6.41 0.76
CA VAL A 190 2.58 -5.06 1.25
C VAL A 190 2.57 -4.09 0.10
N THR A 191 1.83 -3.01 0.26
CA THR A 191 1.70 -1.94 -0.73
C THR A 191 1.58 -0.58 -0.07
N THR A 192 1.56 0.46 -0.89
CA THR A 192 1.23 1.82 -0.47
C THR A 192 -0.08 2.24 -1.13
N LYS A 193 -1.02 2.78 -0.36
CA LYS A 193 -2.29 3.35 -0.86
C LYS A 193 -2.54 4.71 -0.21
N GLY A 194 -2.49 5.76 -1.01
CA GLY A 194 -2.48 7.13 -0.49
C GLY A 194 -1.27 7.35 0.43
N ASP A 195 -1.53 7.88 1.61
CA ASP A 195 -0.49 8.16 2.61
C ASP A 195 -0.23 7.00 3.58
N TYR A 196 -0.77 5.80 3.29
CA TYR A 196 -0.66 4.63 4.15
C TYR A 196 0.15 3.50 3.52
N LEU A 197 0.94 2.83 4.35
CA LEU A 197 1.39 1.47 4.10
C LEU A 197 0.24 0.51 4.43
N VAL A 198 -0.01 -0.41 3.54
CA VAL A 198 -1.06 -1.45 3.67
C VAL A 198 -0.38 -2.80 3.69
N ALA A 199 -0.62 -3.58 4.74
CA ALA A 199 -0.19 -4.97 4.81
C ALA A 199 -1.42 -5.88 4.91
N LEU A 200 -1.55 -6.81 3.96
CA LEU A 200 -2.43 -7.96 4.04
C LEU A 200 -1.66 -9.08 4.73
N VAL A 201 -2.23 -9.66 5.76
CA VAL A 201 -1.61 -10.78 6.49
C VAL A 201 -2.66 -11.85 6.78
N PRO A 202 -2.28 -13.15 6.82
CA PRO A 202 -3.20 -14.21 7.19
C PRO A 202 -3.65 -14.04 8.63
N ALA A 203 -4.89 -14.39 8.91
CA ALA A 203 -5.42 -14.38 10.26
C ALA A 203 -4.75 -15.47 11.11
N GLY A 204 -4.47 -15.14 12.36
CA GLY A 204 -4.07 -16.14 13.34
C GLY A 204 -5.21 -17.12 13.69
N PRO A 205 -4.97 -18.12 14.55
CA PRO A 205 -6.01 -18.99 15.08
C PRO A 205 -7.16 -18.21 15.70
N VAL A 206 -8.34 -18.85 15.84
CA VAL A 206 -9.60 -18.21 16.31
C VAL A 206 -9.45 -17.39 17.60
N ASN A 207 -8.55 -17.78 18.49
CA ASN A 207 -8.26 -17.07 19.74
C ASN A 207 -7.01 -16.20 19.68
N ALA A 208 -6.44 -15.97 18.51
CA ALA A 208 -5.27 -15.12 18.37
C ALA A 208 -5.62 -13.65 18.69
N ASP A 209 -4.62 -12.96 19.21
CA ASP A 209 -4.74 -11.52 19.43
C ASP A 209 -4.79 -10.76 18.09
N VAL A 210 -5.94 -10.21 17.77
CA VAL A 210 -6.20 -9.46 16.51
C VAL A 210 -5.24 -8.28 16.35
N ASP A 211 -4.75 -7.71 17.46
CA ASP A 211 -3.87 -6.55 17.43
C ASP A 211 -2.37 -6.91 17.36
N GLU A 212 -2.02 -8.20 17.44
CA GLU A 212 -0.63 -8.66 17.39
C GLU A 212 0.12 -8.21 16.14
N PRO A 213 -0.45 -8.33 14.92
CA PRO A 213 0.21 -7.85 13.71
C PRO A 213 0.51 -6.35 13.74
N ALA A 214 -0.43 -5.53 14.22
CA ALA A 214 -0.24 -4.10 14.34
C ALA A 214 0.90 -3.75 15.31
N ARG A 215 0.97 -4.42 16.47
CA ARG A 215 2.06 -4.20 17.45
C ARG A 215 3.43 -4.53 16.87
N ARG A 216 3.55 -5.66 16.16
CA ARG A 216 4.82 -6.06 15.53
C ARG A 216 5.26 -5.11 14.45
N LEU A 217 4.36 -4.76 13.55
CA LEU A 217 4.67 -3.86 12.44
C LEU A 217 4.99 -2.44 12.92
N HIS A 218 4.26 -1.95 13.94
CA HIS A 218 4.60 -0.70 14.60
C HIS A 218 6.02 -0.74 15.20
N ALA A 219 6.37 -1.82 15.90
CA ALA A 219 7.70 -1.98 16.48
C ALA A 219 8.79 -2.03 15.40
N ALA A 220 8.55 -2.68 14.25
CA ALA A 220 9.48 -2.72 13.13
C ALA A 220 9.72 -1.33 12.52
N LEU A 221 8.64 -0.59 12.22
CA LEU A 221 8.71 0.76 11.69
C LEU A 221 9.41 1.73 12.66
N ARG A 222 9.10 1.63 13.95
CA ARG A 222 9.71 2.47 14.99
C ARG A 222 11.22 2.24 15.15
N ARG A 223 11.69 1.00 15.03
CA ARG A 223 13.12 0.69 15.09
C ARG A 223 13.89 1.27 13.92
N SER A 224 13.31 1.27 12.75
CA SER A 224 13.97 1.66 11.51
C SER A 224 13.93 3.16 11.22
N SER A 225 12.89 3.85 11.64
CA SER A 225 12.74 5.28 11.42
C SER A 225 12.53 6.03 12.73
N LYS A 226 13.61 6.50 13.34
CA LYS A 226 13.57 7.32 14.56
C LYS A 226 12.98 8.72 14.33
N ARG A 227 12.89 9.15 13.06
CA ARG A 227 12.41 10.50 12.68
C ARG A 227 10.91 10.55 12.40
N LYS A 228 10.28 9.42 12.06
CA LYS A 228 8.85 9.35 11.76
C LYS A 228 8.11 8.71 12.94
N LEU A 229 7.13 9.40 13.46
CA LEU A 229 6.17 8.81 14.39
C LEU A 229 5.09 8.10 13.57
N TRP A 230 4.88 6.83 13.86
CA TRP A 230 3.93 5.98 13.14
C TRP A 230 2.67 5.77 13.94
N ARG A 231 1.53 5.84 13.27
CA ARG A 231 0.26 5.33 13.75
C ARG A 231 -0.07 4.05 13.00
N VAL A 232 -0.52 3.04 13.71
CA VAL A 232 -0.87 1.74 13.13
C VAL A 232 -2.27 1.35 13.59
N ALA A 233 -3.09 0.89 12.65
CA ALA A 233 -4.41 0.33 12.91
C ALA A 233 -4.55 -1.01 12.22
N VAL A 234 -5.40 -1.89 12.77
CA VAL A 234 -5.69 -3.21 12.21
C VAL A 234 -7.19 -3.42 12.09
N GLY A 235 -7.63 -3.96 10.94
CA GLY A 235 -8.98 -4.43 10.76
C GLY A 235 -9.16 -5.85 11.32
N ARG A 236 -10.40 -6.26 11.57
CA ARG A 236 -10.71 -7.63 11.97
C ARG A 236 -10.46 -8.59 10.81
N PRO A 237 -10.08 -9.84 11.11
CA PRO A 237 -9.96 -10.87 10.10
C PRO A 237 -11.33 -11.29 9.56
N TYR A 238 -11.41 -11.47 8.24
CA TYR A 238 -12.57 -12.01 7.55
C TYR A 238 -12.11 -12.89 6.39
N PRO A 239 -12.91 -13.93 6.03
CA PRO A 239 -12.62 -14.74 4.85
C PRO A 239 -13.06 -14.04 3.56
N GLY A 240 -12.39 -14.40 2.45
CA GLY A 240 -12.76 -13.97 1.12
C GLY A 240 -12.36 -12.54 0.75
N ALA A 241 -12.47 -12.24 -0.55
CA ALA A 241 -12.13 -10.92 -1.08
C ALA A 241 -12.93 -9.78 -0.41
N TYR A 242 -14.24 -9.97 -0.24
CA TYR A 242 -15.08 -9.01 0.48
C TYR A 242 -14.63 -8.82 1.93
N GLY A 243 -14.14 -9.90 2.56
CA GLY A 243 -13.59 -9.84 3.92
C GLY A 243 -12.37 -8.96 4.02
N VAL A 244 -11.49 -9.02 3.02
CA VAL A 244 -10.29 -8.16 2.94
C VAL A 244 -10.69 -6.68 2.82
N ALA A 245 -11.62 -6.35 1.92
CA ALA A 245 -12.12 -4.99 1.77
C ALA A 245 -12.75 -4.47 3.07
N ARG A 246 -13.54 -5.29 3.75
CA ARG A 246 -14.14 -4.94 5.04
C ARG A 246 -13.10 -4.70 6.12
N SER A 247 -12.05 -5.51 6.16
CA SER A 247 -10.92 -5.34 7.08
C SER A 247 -10.19 -4.01 6.82
N TYR A 248 -9.98 -3.69 5.54
CA TYR A 248 -9.37 -2.43 5.11
C TYR A 248 -10.18 -1.22 5.54
N GLU A 249 -11.49 -1.21 5.27
CA GLU A 249 -12.38 -0.12 5.68
C GLU A 249 -12.37 0.08 7.20
N GLN A 250 -12.37 -1.00 7.98
CA GLN A 250 -12.28 -0.90 9.44
C GLN A 250 -10.96 -0.29 9.90
N ALA A 251 -9.84 -0.71 9.31
CA ALA A 251 -8.54 -0.14 9.63
C ALA A 251 -8.44 1.35 9.25
N ARG A 252 -9.03 1.73 8.10
CA ARG A 252 -9.08 3.12 7.63
C ARG A 252 -9.93 4.01 8.53
N GLU A 253 -11.12 3.55 8.91
CA GLU A 253 -11.95 4.24 9.93
C GLU A 253 -11.17 4.44 11.22
N ALA A 254 -10.46 3.40 11.65
CA ALA A 254 -9.65 3.44 12.85
C ALA A 254 -8.57 4.53 12.78
N MET A 255 -7.87 4.64 11.66
CA MET A 255 -6.87 5.70 11.45
C MET A 255 -7.49 7.09 11.55
N THR A 256 -8.60 7.32 10.84
CA THR A 256 -9.31 8.61 10.82
C THR A 256 -9.84 9.00 12.20
N LEU A 257 -10.45 8.07 12.92
CA LEU A 257 -10.97 8.32 14.26
C LEU A 257 -9.84 8.62 15.27
N ALA A 258 -8.74 7.88 15.17
CA ALA A 258 -7.60 8.08 16.05
C ALA A 258 -6.93 9.45 15.85
N GLU A 259 -6.92 9.99 14.65
CA GLU A 259 -6.42 11.33 14.37
C GLU A 259 -7.20 12.40 15.13
N ARG A 260 -8.52 12.25 15.16
CA ARG A 260 -9.44 13.22 15.78
C ARG A 260 -9.56 13.07 17.30
N LEU A 261 -9.63 11.81 17.76
CA LEU A 261 -9.98 11.51 19.15
C LEU A 261 -8.76 11.29 20.05
N HIS A 262 -7.70 10.71 19.49
CA HIS A 262 -6.51 10.32 20.22
C HIS A 262 -5.24 10.65 19.45
N PRO A 263 -4.95 11.94 19.21
CA PRO A 263 -3.82 12.34 18.38
C PRO A 263 -2.48 11.78 18.87
N ASP A 264 -2.35 11.50 20.17
CA ASP A 264 -1.13 10.95 20.77
C ASP A 264 -1.02 9.43 20.72
N ASN A 265 -2.08 8.73 20.34
CA ASN A 265 -2.06 7.28 20.28
C ASN A 265 -1.37 6.78 18.99
N ASN A 266 -0.34 5.97 19.18
CA ASN A 266 0.43 5.39 18.08
C ASN A 266 -0.16 4.07 17.56
N MET A 267 -1.02 3.43 18.34
CA MET A 267 -1.65 2.16 17.98
C MET A 267 -3.13 2.20 18.31
N VAL A 268 -3.93 1.88 17.31
CA VAL A 268 -5.39 1.94 17.40
C VAL A 268 -5.93 0.53 17.44
N GLN A 269 -6.53 0.17 18.57
CA GLN A 269 -7.14 -1.14 18.74
C GLN A 269 -8.56 -1.15 18.20
N THR A 270 -8.90 -2.15 17.39
CA THR A 270 -10.23 -2.26 16.77
C THR A 270 -11.36 -2.30 17.80
N ARG A 271 -11.10 -2.89 18.98
CA ARG A 271 -12.10 -2.97 20.07
C ARG A 271 -12.45 -1.60 20.64
N ASP A 272 -11.48 -0.68 20.71
CA ASP A 272 -11.68 0.66 21.28
C ASP A 272 -12.54 1.55 20.39
N LEU A 273 -12.70 1.15 19.13
CA LEU A 273 -13.46 1.89 18.13
C LEU A 273 -14.92 1.47 18.01
N LEU A 274 -15.31 0.38 18.65
CA LEU A 274 -16.69 -0.13 18.52
C LEU A 274 -17.73 0.88 18.95
N ILE A 275 -17.49 1.59 20.05
CA ILE A 275 -18.42 2.61 20.55
C ILE A 275 -18.55 3.78 19.57
N TYR A 276 -17.44 4.22 18.97
CA TYR A 276 -17.46 5.30 18.00
C TYR A 276 -18.19 4.92 16.72
N ARG A 277 -18.08 3.64 16.29
CA ARG A 277 -18.84 3.12 15.14
C ARG A 277 -20.34 3.04 15.43
N VAL A 278 -20.71 2.69 16.65
CA VAL A 278 -22.13 2.68 17.07
C VAL A 278 -22.67 4.09 17.07
N LEU A 279 -21.97 5.04 17.69
CA LEU A 279 -22.39 6.44 17.76
C LEU A 279 -22.38 7.12 16.39
N GLY A 280 -21.41 6.81 15.53
CA GLY A 280 -21.29 7.41 14.19
C GLY A 280 -22.20 6.80 13.13
N ARG A 281 -22.99 5.73 13.45
CA ARG A 281 -23.87 5.06 12.48
C ARG A 281 -24.98 5.96 12.00
N ASP A 282 -25.58 6.73 12.91
CA ASP A 282 -26.57 7.75 12.62
C ASP A 282 -25.99 9.13 12.93
N ARG A 283 -25.48 9.77 11.89
CA ARG A 283 -24.84 11.09 12.02
C ARG A 283 -25.83 12.19 12.35
N VAL A 284 -27.09 12.05 11.94
CA VAL A 284 -28.14 13.04 12.23
C VAL A 284 -28.49 12.97 13.70
N ALA A 285 -28.80 11.78 14.22
CA ALA A 285 -29.10 11.62 15.64
C ALA A 285 -27.90 12.01 16.54
N LEU A 286 -26.65 11.72 16.09
CA LEU A 286 -25.46 12.16 16.82
C LEU A 286 -25.32 13.69 16.81
N ALA A 287 -25.62 14.34 15.70
CA ALA A 287 -25.59 15.79 15.59
C ALA A 287 -26.64 16.44 16.51
N ASP A 288 -27.87 15.91 16.50
CA ASP A 288 -28.95 16.37 17.37
C ASP A 288 -28.59 16.22 18.84
N LEU A 289 -27.98 15.10 19.21
CA LEU A 289 -27.48 14.89 20.59
C LEU A 289 -26.46 15.95 20.98
N VAL A 290 -25.45 16.17 20.14
CA VAL A 290 -24.39 17.16 20.39
C VAL A 290 -24.96 18.57 20.50
N GLN A 291 -25.85 18.95 19.60
CA GLN A 291 -26.48 20.27 19.61
C GLN A 291 -27.35 20.45 20.84
N SER A 292 -28.23 19.51 21.14
CA SER A 292 -29.14 19.62 22.27
C SER A 292 -28.43 19.70 23.62
N VAL A 293 -27.33 18.96 23.77
CA VAL A 293 -26.62 18.86 25.06
C VAL A 293 -25.52 19.91 25.20
N LEU A 294 -24.73 20.16 24.16
CA LEU A 294 -23.54 21.01 24.30
C LEU A 294 -23.72 22.44 23.83
N THR A 295 -24.71 22.76 22.98
CA THR A 295 -24.95 24.15 22.55
C THR A 295 -25.20 25.13 23.71
N PRO A 296 -25.93 24.76 24.78
CA PRO A 296 -26.10 25.63 25.92
C PRO A 296 -24.79 26.08 26.58
N LEU A 297 -23.72 25.30 26.46
CA LEU A 297 -22.40 25.64 26.98
C LEU A 297 -21.80 26.91 26.34
N ASN A 298 -22.26 27.31 25.16
CA ASN A 298 -21.82 28.53 24.47
C ASN A 298 -22.21 29.81 25.26
N GLN A 299 -23.20 29.72 26.16
CA GLN A 299 -23.62 30.82 27.03
C GLN A 299 -22.59 31.10 28.16
N ALA A 300 -21.64 30.20 28.38
CA ALA A 300 -20.63 30.40 29.40
C ALA A 300 -19.64 31.51 28.99
N ARG A 301 -19.17 32.27 29.98
CA ARG A 301 -18.11 33.27 29.79
C ARG A 301 -16.81 32.53 29.35
N GLY A 302 -16.43 32.71 28.09
CA GLY A 302 -15.30 32.02 27.48
C GLY A 302 -15.71 30.90 26.51
N GLY A 303 -17.03 30.73 26.26
CA GLY A 303 -17.58 29.75 25.31
C GLY A 303 -17.60 28.32 25.83
N ALA A 304 -18.01 27.40 24.98
CA ALA A 304 -18.12 25.96 25.30
C ALA A 304 -16.76 25.24 25.46
N GLY A 305 -15.73 25.66 24.73
CA GLY A 305 -14.45 24.96 24.65
C GLY A 305 -13.86 24.55 26.00
N PRO A 306 -13.60 25.50 26.93
CA PRO A 306 -13.05 25.19 28.26
C PRO A 306 -13.90 24.23 29.09
N LEU A 307 -15.23 24.22 28.90
CA LEU A 307 -16.16 23.32 29.60
C LEU A 307 -16.12 21.92 29.00
N VAL A 308 -16.12 21.81 27.67
CA VAL A 308 -15.98 20.51 26.94
C VAL A 308 -14.64 19.87 27.23
N ASP A 309 -13.53 20.63 27.21
CA ASP A 309 -12.21 20.15 27.60
C ASP A 309 -12.19 19.66 29.07
N THR A 310 -12.95 20.32 29.95
CA THR A 310 -13.07 19.88 31.34
C THR A 310 -13.84 18.57 31.45
N LEU A 311 -14.93 18.38 30.71
CA LEU A 311 -15.67 17.11 30.67
C LEU A 311 -14.79 15.97 30.16
N GLU A 312 -14.11 16.19 29.02
CA GLU A 312 -13.23 15.20 28.43
C GLU A 312 -12.11 14.80 29.40
N ALA A 313 -11.44 15.78 30.00
CA ALA A 313 -10.39 15.53 30.98
C ALA A 313 -10.93 14.81 32.22
N TYR A 314 -12.13 15.15 32.68
CA TYR A 314 -12.78 14.53 33.82
C TYR A 314 -13.08 13.06 33.58
N PHE A 315 -13.70 12.73 32.46
CA PHE A 315 -13.98 11.34 32.09
C PHE A 315 -12.69 10.53 31.87
N ASN A 316 -11.69 11.11 31.20
CA ASN A 316 -10.39 10.46 30.95
C ASN A 316 -9.53 10.32 32.23
N SER A 317 -9.87 11.01 33.32
CA SER A 317 -9.17 10.94 34.60
C SER A 317 -9.91 10.09 35.64
N GLY A 318 -10.83 9.22 35.19
CA GLY A 318 -11.61 8.36 36.06
C GLY A 318 -12.56 9.12 36.99
N GLU A 319 -13.04 10.27 36.55
CA GLU A 319 -13.99 11.12 37.26
C GLU A 319 -13.45 11.69 38.58
N VAL A 320 -12.13 11.85 38.67
CA VAL A 320 -11.44 12.38 39.84
C VAL A 320 -11.05 13.84 39.60
N ALA A 321 -11.68 14.78 40.30
CA ALA A 321 -11.45 16.21 40.11
C ALA A 321 -9.98 16.64 40.35
N THR A 322 -9.25 15.99 41.25
CA THR A 322 -7.83 16.27 41.51
C THR A 322 -6.93 15.80 40.35
N ALA A 323 -7.25 14.68 39.73
CA ALA A 323 -6.54 14.19 38.56
C ALA A 323 -6.85 15.03 37.30
N THR A 324 -8.10 15.45 37.14
CA THR A 324 -8.55 16.40 36.12
C THR A 324 -7.83 17.75 36.22
N ALA A 325 -7.74 18.28 37.41
CA ALA A 325 -7.08 19.55 37.68
C ALA A 325 -5.59 19.51 37.27
N ARG A 326 -4.89 18.44 37.62
CA ARG A 326 -3.50 18.21 37.21
C ARG A 326 -3.37 18.11 35.67
N ARG A 327 -4.27 17.37 35.02
CA ARG A 327 -4.26 17.20 33.58
C ARG A 327 -4.49 18.49 32.79
N LEU A 328 -5.38 19.37 33.34
CA LEU A 328 -5.71 20.65 32.72
C LEU A 328 -4.83 21.80 33.20
N HIS A 329 -3.90 21.57 34.12
CA HIS A 329 -3.06 22.61 34.75
C HIS A 329 -3.87 23.72 35.39
N VAL A 330 -4.99 23.39 36.07
CA VAL A 330 -5.87 24.32 36.80
C VAL A 330 -6.05 23.90 38.24
N SER A 331 -6.70 24.73 39.06
CA SER A 331 -7.04 24.38 40.46
C SER A 331 -8.22 23.40 40.51
N VAL A 332 -8.28 22.55 41.55
CA VAL A 332 -9.42 21.68 41.83
C VAL A 332 -10.72 22.46 41.90
N ARG A 333 -10.66 23.65 42.54
CA ARG A 333 -11.80 24.57 42.65
C ARG A 333 -12.32 25.01 41.28
N THR A 334 -11.41 25.23 40.31
CA THR A 334 -11.80 25.57 38.94
C THR A 334 -12.52 24.39 38.25
N VAL A 335 -12.04 23.15 38.44
CA VAL A 335 -12.70 21.96 37.91
C VAL A 335 -14.10 21.81 38.48
N THR A 336 -14.24 21.86 39.81
CA THR A 336 -15.54 21.74 40.49
C THR A 336 -16.51 22.82 40.05
N TYR A 337 -16.04 24.07 39.94
CA TYR A 337 -16.84 25.17 39.41
C TYR A 337 -17.33 24.93 37.99
N ARG A 338 -16.44 24.46 37.11
CA ARG A 338 -16.80 24.16 35.71
C ARG A 338 -17.79 23.02 35.61
N LEU A 339 -17.63 21.94 36.39
CA LEU A 339 -18.58 20.83 36.42
C LEU A 339 -19.97 21.28 36.90
N ALA A 340 -20.05 22.08 37.96
CA ALA A 340 -21.32 22.66 38.39
C ALA A 340 -21.94 23.55 37.31
N LYS A 341 -21.12 24.38 36.66
CA LYS A 341 -21.60 25.22 35.55
C LYS A 341 -22.12 24.44 34.35
N ILE A 342 -21.51 23.31 34.06
CA ILE A 342 -22.00 22.39 33.02
C ILE A 342 -23.39 21.84 33.40
N ALA A 343 -23.54 21.37 34.63
CA ALA A 343 -24.82 20.90 35.14
C ALA A 343 -25.93 21.97 35.04
N ASP A 344 -25.61 23.18 35.43
CA ASP A 344 -26.54 24.34 35.37
C ASP A 344 -26.98 24.66 33.92
N LEU A 345 -26.04 24.64 32.99
CA LEU A 345 -26.32 25.05 31.61
C LEU A 345 -26.95 23.93 30.77
N THR A 346 -26.55 22.68 30.96
CA THR A 346 -27.01 21.55 30.14
C THR A 346 -28.20 20.82 30.76
N GLY A 347 -28.42 20.96 32.06
CA GLY A 347 -29.38 20.14 32.81
C GLY A 347 -28.90 18.73 33.10
N TYR A 348 -27.65 18.39 32.74
CA TYR A 348 -27.04 17.09 32.98
C TYR A 348 -25.87 17.19 33.95
N ASP A 349 -25.97 16.51 35.10
CA ASP A 349 -24.90 16.44 36.10
C ASP A 349 -23.88 15.34 35.75
N PRO A 350 -22.61 15.67 35.53
CA PRO A 350 -21.58 14.69 35.19
C PRO A 350 -21.26 13.67 36.30
N THR A 351 -21.74 13.92 37.54
CA THR A 351 -21.57 13.01 38.69
C THR A 351 -22.67 11.96 38.79
N ILE A 352 -23.80 12.16 38.09
CA ILE A 352 -24.92 11.23 38.07
C ILE A 352 -24.73 10.23 36.92
N PRO A 353 -24.65 8.88 37.20
CA PRO A 353 -24.29 7.89 36.16
C PRO A 353 -25.13 7.93 34.89
N ALA A 354 -26.45 8.03 34.98
CA ALA A 354 -27.35 8.07 33.85
C ALA A 354 -27.16 9.33 32.96
N GLN A 355 -26.99 10.50 33.60
CA GLN A 355 -26.77 11.78 32.94
C GLN A 355 -25.35 11.90 32.37
N ARG A 356 -24.39 11.30 33.05
CA ARG A 356 -22.99 11.22 32.63
C ARG A 356 -22.85 10.52 31.27
N LEU A 357 -23.57 9.43 31.01
CA LEU A 357 -23.51 8.73 29.72
C LEU A 357 -23.92 9.67 28.58
N THR A 358 -24.95 10.50 28.77
CA THR A 358 -25.39 11.48 27.78
C THR A 358 -24.27 12.50 27.50
N LEU A 359 -23.65 13.05 28.56
CA LEU A 359 -22.53 13.98 28.43
C LEU A 359 -21.31 13.33 27.74
N GLN A 360 -20.97 12.09 28.11
CA GLN A 360 -19.87 11.36 27.47
C GLN A 360 -20.12 11.15 25.99
N ALA A 361 -21.32 10.67 25.61
CA ALA A 361 -21.70 10.46 24.21
C ALA A 361 -21.67 11.80 23.43
N SER A 362 -22.13 12.89 24.03
CA SER A 362 -22.13 14.21 23.41
C SER A 362 -20.71 14.74 23.20
N VAL A 363 -19.80 14.59 24.17
CA VAL A 363 -18.39 14.99 24.05
C VAL A 363 -17.69 14.18 22.96
N VAL A 364 -17.91 12.87 22.94
CA VAL A 364 -17.40 11.99 21.85
C VAL A 364 -17.96 12.43 20.50
N GLY A 365 -19.26 12.68 20.42
CA GLY A 365 -19.93 13.16 19.22
C GLY A 365 -19.35 14.49 18.73
N ALA A 366 -19.11 15.43 19.61
CA ALA A 366 -18.51 16.72 19.29
C ALA A 366 -17.10 16.60 18.68
N ARG A 367 -16.32 15.60 19.11
CA ARG A 367 -15.00 15.30 18.52
C ARG A 367 -15.10 14.55 17.19
N MET A 368 -16.14 13.74 17.01
CA MET A 368 -16.41 13.04 15.73
C MET A 368 -16.95 14.00 14.66
N LEU A 369 -17.74 14.97 15.08
CA LEU A 369 -18.27 16.04 14.25
C LEU A 369 -17.38 17.29 14.45
N PRO A 370 -17.14 18.11 13.44
CA PRO A 370 -16.35 19.35 13.61
C PRO A 370 -17.15 20.42 14.38
N TRP A 371 -17.53 20.11 15.62
CA TRP A 371 -18.24 21.02 16.52
C TRP A 371 -17.24 21.75 17.44
N PRO A 372 -17.38 23.04 17.73
CA PRO A 372 -18.45 23.99 17.32
C PRO A 372 -18.21 24.68 15.97
N GLU A 373 -17.13 24.36 15.24
CA GLU A 373 -16.69 25.08 14.03
C GLU A 373 -17.67 24.95 12.86
N THR A 374 -18.42 23.85 12.80
CA THR A 374 -19.49 23.66 11.83
C THR A 374 -20.82 23.78 12.58
N GLN A 375 -21.57 24.87 12.39
CA GLN A 375 -22.99 24.84 12.68
C GLN A 375 -23.61 23.74 11.82
N LEU A 376 -23.87 22.58 12.45
CA LEU A 376 -24.58 21.49 11.80
C LEU A 376 -25.93 22.07 11.40
N ALA A 377 -26.16 22.20 10.08
CA ALA A 377 -27.42 22.71 9.57
C ALA A 377 -28.55 21.89 10.17
N ALA A 378 -29.42 22.55 10.91
CA ALA A 378 -30.66 21.95 11.35
C ALA A 378 -31.37 21.47 10.06
N SER A 379 -31.55 20.16 9.93
CA SER A 379 -32.39 19.61 8.86
C SER A 379 -33.82 19.96 9.22
N ASP A 380 -34.43 20.85 8.41
CA ASP A 380 -35.87 21.11 8.41
C ASP A 380 -36.63 19.84 8.07
#